data_744ea44320e997d1c5ad009b177b8d65
#
_entry.id   744ea44320e997d1c5ad009b177b8d65
#
_cell.length_a   1.000
_cell.length_b   1.000
_cell.length_c   1.000
_cell.angle_alpha   90.00
_cell.angle_beta   90.00
_cell.angle_gamma   90.00
#
_symmetry.space_group_name_H-M   'P 1'
#
loop_
_entity.id
_entity.type
_entity.pdbx_description
1 polymer ?
#
loop_
_entity_poly.entity_id
_entity_poly.type
_entity_poly.pdbx_seq_one_letter_code
_entity_poly.pdbx_strand_id
1 'polypeptide(L)'
;MKRKIFYSHKEELWNAWSHSGGIVLGIVFGTIFLVWCFQERAGWATAGVILYLVGMLFSYVSSTVYHALSARSVWKERLRKWDHAAIYWHIAGSYSPITLTVLRNQGAWGWGLFSFVWLCAILGTISSLRKLRDHSNLETLTFIGMGLSVLVAFKPLADSLPISSIIWIVAEGVMYITGALFYSLNKRRYRSEERRVGKE
;
A
#
# COMPACT_ATOMS: atom_id res chain seq x y z
N MET A 1 28.29 5.22 -15.67
CA MET A 1 27.48 5.50 -14.48
C MET A 1 27.23 4.18 -13.76
N LYS A 2 27.84 3.92 -12.58
CA LYS A 2 27.63 2.68 -11.81
C LYS A 2 26.19 2.69 -11.28
N ARG A 3 25.34 1.75 -11.70
CA ARG A 3 23.99 1.56 -11.15
C ARG A 3 24.12 1.17 -9.68
N LYS A 4 23.49 1.90 -8.77
CA LYS A 4 23.40 1.52 -7.36
C LYS A 4 22.53 0.27 -7.24
N ILE A 5 23.10 -0.80 -6.71
CA ILE A 5 22.40 -2.04 -6.41
C ILE A 5 21.92 -1.89 -4.95
N PHE A 6 20.61 -1.75 -4.76
CA PHE A 6 20.01 -1.55 -3.43
C PHE A 6 19.77 -2.86 -2.67
N TYR A 7 19.60 -3.97 -3.38
CA TYR A 7 19.27 -5.27 -2.82
C TYR A 7 20.22 -6.33 -3.37
N SER A 8 20.55 -7.32 -2.54
CA SER A 8 21.22 -8.53 -2.99
C SER A 8 20.28 -9.36 -3.88
N HIS A 9 20.83 -10.27 -4.70
CA HIS A 9 20.01 -11.14 -5.53
C HIS A 9 19.02 -12.02 -4.71
N LYS A 10 19.44 -12.44 -3.52
CA LYS A 10 18.57 -13.21 -2.61
C LYS A 10 17.40 -12.37 -2.08
N GLU A 11 17.66 -11.13 -1.68
CA GLU A 11 16.62 -10.20 -1.22
C GLU A 11 15.61 -9.88 -2.34
N GLU A 12 16.09 -9.62 -3.56
CA GLU A 12 15.21 -9.42 -4.72
C GLU A 12 14.31 -10.63 -4.97
N LEU A 13 14.87 -11.85 -4.87
CA LEU A 13 14.11 -13.08 -5.07
C LEU A 13 13.06 -13.28 -3.97
N TRP A 14 13.42 -13.09 -2.71
CA TRP A 14 12.47 -13.18 -1.58
C TRP A 14 11.34 -12.15 -1.68
N ASN A 15 11.66 -10.92 -2.07
CA ASN A 15 10.66 -9.88 -2.30
C ASN A 15 9.71 -10.29 -3.44
N ALA A 16 10.24 -10.75 -4.57
CA ALA A 16 9.40 -11.21 -5.68
C ALA A 16 8.46 -12.36 -5.27
N TRP A 17 8.96 -13.36 -4.55
CA TRP A 17 8.15 -14.50 -4.10
C TRP A 17 7.09 -14.11 -3.08
N SER A 18 7.42 -13.27 -2.10
CA SER A 18 6.46 -12.83 -1.08
C SER A 18 5.31 -12.04 -1.70
N HIS A 19 5.61 -11.13 -2.64
CA HIS A 19 4.58 -10.37 -3.34
C HIS A 19 3.76 -11.24 -4.30
N SER A 20 4.37 -12.23 -4.95
CA SER A 20 3.63 -13.23 -5.76
C SER A 20 2.63 -14.02 -4.90
N GLY A 21 3.02 -14.41 -3.69
CA GLY A 21 2.11 -15.03 -2.72
C GLY A 21 0.94 -14.10 -2.39
N GLY A 22 1.19 -12.81 -2.23
CA GLY A 22 0.15 -11.80 -2.03
C GLY A 22 -0.84 -11.71 -3.20
N ILE A 23 -0.36 -11.85 -4.45
CA ILE A 23 -1.24 -11.89 -5.63
C ILE A 23 -2.19 -13.09 -5.55
N VAL A 24 -1.67 -14.28 -5.26
CA VAL A 24 -2.48 -15.51 -5.18
C VAL A 24 -3.54 -15.39 -4.08
N LEU A 25 -3.13 -14.99 -2.87
CA LEU A 25 -4.06 -14.79 -1.75
C LEU A 25 -5.11 -13.74 -2.07
N GLY A 26 -4.71 -12.63 -2.70
CA GLY A 26 -5.61 -11.57 -3.09
C GLY A 26 -6.66 -12.02 -4.11
N ILE A 27 -6.27 -12.80 -5.10
CA ILE A 27 -7.23 -13.36 -6.08
C ILE A 27 -8.21 -14.31 -5.38
N VAL A 28 -7.71 -15.22 -4.53
CA VAL A 28 -8.55 -16.20 -3.84
C VAL A 28 -9.56 -15.51 -2.91
N PHE A 29 -9.07 -14.71 -1.95
CA PHE A 29 -9.95 -14.03 -0.99
C PHE A 29 -10.81 -12.96 -1.64
N GLY A 30 -10.26 -12.24 -2.62
CA GLY A 30 -11.01 -11.26 -3.37
C GLY A 30 -12.18 -11.87 -4.14
N THR A 31 -11.98 -13.03 -4.76
CA THR A 31 -13.07 -13.76 -5.42
C THR A 31 -14.14 -14.17 -4.41
N ILE A 32 -13.76 -14.70 -3.26
CA ILE A 32 -14.69 -15.07 -2.20
C ILE A 32 -15.51 -13.85 -1.75
N PHE A 33 -14.88 -12.72 -1.47
CA PHE A 33 -15.57 -11.50 -1.05
C PHE A 33 -16.50 -10.97 -2.14
N LEU A 34 -16.10 -11.01 -3.42
CA LEU A 34 -16.97 -10.58 -4.51
C LEU A 34 -18.19 -11.49 -4.63
N VAL A 35 -18.01 -12.80 -4.54
CA VAL A 35 -19.14 -13.75 -4.56
C VAL A 35 -20.13 -13.43 -3.44
N TRP A 36 -19.67 -13.21 -2.20
CA TRP A 36 -20.54 -12.83 -1.10
C TRP A 36 -21.25 -11.49 -1.35
N CYS A 37 -20.54 -10.47 -1.83
CA CYS A 37 -21.15 -9.19 -2.15
C CYS A 37 -22.23 -9.29 -3.23
N PHE A 38 -22.03 -10.14 -4.24
CA PHE A 38 -23.01 -10.38 -5.29
C PHE A 38 -24.23 -11.16 -4.78
N GLN A 39 -24.02 -12.18 -3.96
CA GLN A 39 -25.12 -12.94 -3.35
C GLN A 39 -26.00 -12.05 -2.46
N GLU A 40 -25.40 -11.17 -1.68
CA GLU A 40 -26.10 -10.20 -0.80
C GLU A 40 -26.62 -8.97 -1.55
N ARG A 41 -26.41 -8.88 -2.86
CA ARG A 41 -26.75 -7.71 -3.69
C ARG A 41 -26.23 -6.39 -3.14
N ALA A 42 -25.07 -6.43 -2.49
CA ALA A 42 -24.48 -5.31 -1.75
C ALA A 42 -23.61 -4.45 -2.69
N GLY A 43 -24.22 -3.62 -3.54
CA GLY A 43 -23.54 -2.86 -4.59
C GLY A 43 -22.40 -1.97 -4.09
N TRP A 44 -22.56 -1.29 -2.96
CA TRP A 44 -21.49 -0.45 -2.40
C TRP A 44 -20.34 -1.27 -1.82
N ALA A 45 -20.65 -2.43 -1.23
CA ALA A 45 -19.61 -3.36 -0.77
C ALA A 45 -18.86 -3.94 -1.97
N THR A 46 -19.56 -4.31 -3.04
CA THR A 46 -18.96 -4.76 -4.29
C THR A 46 -17.99 -3.72 -4.85
N ALA A 47 -18.42 -2.45 -4.94
CA ALA A 47 -17.55 -1.36 -5.40
C ALA A 47 -16.33 -1.19 -4.51
N GLY A 48 -16.50 -1.22 -3.20
CA GLY A 48 -15.40 -1.15 -2.22
C GLY A 48 -14.39 -2.28 -2.39
N VAL A 49 -14.87 -3.52 -2.52
CA VAL A 49 -14.01 -4.71 -2.71
C VAL A 49 -13.27 -4.64 -4.05
N ILE A 50 -13.92 -4.20 -5.13
CA ILE A 50 -13.26 -4.02 -6.44
C ILE A 50 -12.12 -3.01 -6.32
N LEU A 51 -12.36 -1.85 -5.71
CA LEU A 51 -11.32 -0.83 -5.53
C LEU A 51 -10.17 -1.33 -4.65
N TYR A 52 -10.47 -2.09 -3.60
CA TYR A 52 -9.46 -2.75 -2.79
C TYR A 52 -8.61 -3.71 -3.62
N LEU A 53 -9.25 -4.59 -4.41
CA LEU A 53 -8.54 -5.56 -5.24
C LEU A 53 -7.67 -4.89 -6.30
N VAL A 54 -8.17 -3.84 -6.95
CA VAL A 54 -7.40 -3.06 -7.93
C VAL A 54 -6.14 -2.47 -7.27
N GLY A 55 -6.27 -1.81 -6.12
CA GLY A 55 -5.13 -1.22 -5.41
C GLY A 55 -4.13 -2.27 -4.93
N MET A 56 -4.61 -3.35 -4.34
CA MET A 56 -3.80 -4.45 -3.83
C MET A 56 -3.06 -5.20 -4.95
N LEU A 57 -3.77 -5.63 -6.00
CA LEU A 57 -3.16 -6.34 -7.12
C LEU A 57 -2.17 -5.45 -7.87
N PHE A 58 -2.50 -4.17 -8.06
CA PHE A 58 -1.57 -3.22 -8.66
C PHE A 58 -0.27 -3.12 -7.85
N SER A 59 -0.36 -3.05 -6.52
CA SER A 59 0.81 -3.01 -5.63
C SER A 59 1.63 -4.30 -5.72
N TYR A 60 1.01 -5.45 -5.52
CA TYR A 60 1.75 -6.72 -5.53
C TYR A 60 2.33 -7.08 -6.90
N VAL A 61 1.60 -6.82 -7.99
CA VAL A 61 2.10 -7.07 -9.35
C VAL A 61 3.27 -6.12 -9.67
N SER A 62 3.14 -4.82 -9.38
CA SER A 62 4.22 -3.85 -9.61
C SER A 62 5.49 -4.23 -8.85
N SER A 63 5.35 -4.63 -7.59
CA SER A 63 6.46 -5.05 -6.75
C SER A 63 7.09 -6.37 -7.23
N THR A 64 6.27 -7.37 -7.54
CA THR A 64 6.76 -8.65 -8.08
C THR A 64 7.58 -8.44 -9.35
N VAL A 65 7.04 -7.68 -10.30
CA VAL A 65 7.73 -7.44 -11.59
C VAL A 65 9.00 -6.62 -11.37
N TYR A 66 8.96 -5.61 -10.51
CA TYR A 66 10.14 -4.81 -10.16
C TYR A 66 11.24 -5.68 -9.57
N HIS A 67 10.94 -6.53 -8.59
CA HIS A 67 11.94 -7.37 -7.92
C HIS A 67 12.40 -8.56 -8.77
N ALA A 68 11.56 -9.12 -9.62
CA ALA A 68 11.93 -10.21 -10.54
C ALA A 68 12.89 -9.77 -11.65
N LEU A 69 12.90 -8.48 -12.00
CA LEU A 69 13.78 -7.98 -13.06
C LEU A 69 15.23 -7.86 -12.61
N SER A 70 16.13 -8.26 -13.52
CA SER A 70 17.57 -8.07 -13.35
C SER A 70 17.91 -6.61 -13.05
N ALA A 71 18.85 -6.38 -12.13
CA ALA A 71 19.41 -5.07 -11.82
C ALA A 71 19.99 -4.33 -13.05
N ARG A 72 20.35 -5.06 -14.12
CA ARG A 72 20.86 -4.51 -15.37
C ARG A 72 19.77 -4.07 -16.34
N SER A 73 18.49 -4.39 -16.08
CA SER A 73 17.38 -4.05 -16.95
C SER A 73 17.19 -2.53 -17.05
N VAL A 74 16.98 -2.03 -18.27
CA VAL A 74 16.64 -0.62 -18.53
C VAL A 74 15.28 -0.22 -17.93
N TRP A 75 14.40 -1.21 -17.68
CA TRP A 75 13.08 -1.02 -17.13
C TRP A 75 13.06 -0.94 -15.60
N LYS A 76 14.13 -1.42 -14.91
CA LYS A 76 14.18 -1.52 -13.45
C LYS A 76 13.88 -0.20 -12.76
N GLU A 77 14.40 0.93 -13.26
CA GLU A 77 14.16 2.24 -12.67
C GLU A 77 12.73 2.76 -12.92
N ARG A 78 12.16 2.49 -14.09
CA ARG A 78 10.75 2.85 -14.36
C ARG A 78 9.80 2.05 -13.48
N LEU A 79 10.04 0.74 -13.35
CA LEU A 79 9.22 -0.13 -12.51
C LEU A 79 9.34 0.21 -11.03
N ARG A 80 10.50 0.67 -10.56
CA ARG A 80 10.64 1.19 -9.21
C ARG A 80 9.68 2.35 -8.92
N LYS A 81 9.47 3.23 -9.89
CA LYS A 81 8.50 4.33 -9.73
C LYS A 81 7.07 3.82 -9.60
N TRP A 82 6.71 2.81 -10.38
CA TRP A 82 5.39 2.19 -10.30
C TRP A 82 5.21 1.39 -9.03
N ASP A 83 6.23 0.66 -8.57
CA ASP A 83 6.25 -0.05 -7.30
C ASP A 83 5.95 0.91 -6.12
N HIS A 84 6.61 2.06 -6.08
CA HIS A 84 6.33 3.09 -5.07
C HIS A 84 4.94 3.74 -5.24
N ALA A 85 4.54 4.07 -6.46
CA ALA A 85 3.23 4.66 -6.74
C ALA A 85 2.09 3.73 -6.32
N ALA A 86 2.26 2.43 -6.53
CA ALA A 86 1.26 1.42 -6.23
C ALA A 86 0.96 1.27 -4.73
N ILE A 87 1.88 1.67 -3.84
CA ILE A 87 1.63 1.69 -2.39
C ILE A 87 0.48 2.66 -2.05
N TYR A 88 0.44 3.83 -2.68
CA TYR A 88 -0.66 4.78 -2.49
C TYR A 88 -2.02 4.18 -2.88
N TRP A 89 -2.06 3.43 -3.99
CA TRP A 89 -3.27 2.76 -4.46
C TRP A 89 -3.70 1.64 -3.53
N HIS A 90 -2.75 0.90 -2.98
CA HIS A 90 -3.04 -0.14 -1.99
C HIS A 90 -3.68 0.46 -0.74
N ILE A 91 -3.11 1.55 -0.20
CA ILE A 91 -3.68 2.23 0.97
C ILE A 91 -5.07 2.79 0.65
N ALA A 92 -5.26 3.51 -0.46
CA ALA A 92 -6.58 4.05 -0.82
C ALA A 92 -7.60 2.94 -1.09
N GLY A 93 -7.16 1.84 -1.72
CA GLY A 93 -7.96 0.65 -1.94
C GLY A 93 -8.44 0.03 -0.63
N SER A 94 -7.58 -0.13 0.38
CA SER A 94 -7.94 -0.74 1.67
C SER A 94 -8.98 0.08 2.45
N TYR A 95 -9.03 1.39 2.27
CA TYR A 95 -10.07 2.26 2.82
C TYR A 95 -11.43 2.10 2.14
N SER A 96 -11.46 1.71 0.86
CA SER A 96 -12.66 1.74 0.03
C SER A 96 -13.81 0.89 0.56
N PRO A 97 -13.62 -0.36 1.04
CA PRO A 97 -14.71 -1.14 1.63
C PRO A 97 -15.36 -0.44 2.83
N ILE A 98 -14.55 0.08 3.76
CA ILE A 98 -15.02 0.69 4.99
C ILE A 98 -15.73 2.02 4.72
N THR A 99 -15.15 2.86 3.87
CA THR A 99 -15.68 4.19 3.58
C THR A 99 -16.97 4.14 2.75
N LEU A 100 -17.08 3.20 1.81
CA LEU A 100 -18.25 3.04 0.95
C LEU A 100 -19.38 2.20 1.57
N THR A 101 -19.14 1.54 2.69
CA THR A 101 -20.17 0.76 3.41
C THR A 101 -20.47 1.38 4.77
N VAL A 102 -19.62 1.11 5.74
CA VAL A 102 -19.84 1.45 7.17
C VAL A 102 -19.93 2.96 7.38
N LEU A 103 -18.95 3.70 6.86
CA LEU A 103 -18.87 5.16 7.08
C LEU A 103 -19.73 5.97 6.11
N ARG A 104 -20.21 5.39 5.01
CA ARG A 104 -20.95 6.12 3.98
C ARG A 104 -22.19 6.83 4.51
N ASN A 105 -22.87 6.22 5.47
CA ASN A 105 -24.10 6.74 6.08
C ASN A 105 -23.84 7.50 7.40
N GLN A 106 -22.57 7.72 7.76
CA GLN A 106 -22.15 8.42 8.98
C GLN A 106 -21.77 9.89 8.66
N GLY A 107 -22.69 10.63 8.06
CA GLY A 107 -22.47 12.03 7.67
C GLY A 107 -21.36 12.18 6.63
N ALA A 108 -20.43 13.10 6.84
CA ALA A 108 -19.35 13.37 5.90
C ALA A 108 -18.17 12.40 5.98
N TRP A 109 -18.12 11.49 6.96
CA TRP A 109 -16.95 10.67 7.24
C TRP A 109 -16.59 9.73 6.10
N GLY A 110 -17.57 9.02 5.54
CA GLY A 110 -17.34 8.06 4.45
C GLY A 110 -16.76 8.73 3.20
N TRP A 111 -17.48 9.69 2.66
CA TRP A 111 -17.06 10.38 1.45
C TRP A 111 -15.84 11.29 1.67
N GLY A 112 -15.73 11.93 2.83
CA GLY A 112 -14.59 12.77 3.17
C GLY A 112 -13.30 11.97 3.21
N LEU A 113 -13.29 10.86 3.95
CA LEU A 113 -12.11 9.99 4.06
C LEU A 113 -11.80 9.30 2.73
N PHE A 114 -12.81 8.80 2.02
CA PHE A 114 -12.65 8.23 0.68
C PHE A 114 -11.97 9.22 -0.27
N SER A 115 -12.51 10.42 -0.38
CA SER A 115 -11.96 11.46 -1.27
C SER A 115 -10.54 11.84 -0.87
N PHE A 116 -10.25 11.96 0.41
CA PHE A 116 -8.93 12.28 0.93
C PHE A 116 -7.88 11.23 0.51
N VAL A 117 -8.12 9.95 0.77
CA VAL A 117 -7.13 8.90 0.47
C VAL A 117 -6.94 8.71 -1.04
N TRP A 118 -7.99 8.81 -1.84
CA TRP A 118 -7.89 8.71 -3.30
C TRP A 118 -7.21 9.95 -3.92
N LEU A 119 -7.44 11.14 -3.40
CA LEU A 119 -6.71 12.33 -3.81
C LEU A 119 -5.21 12.19 -3.48
N CYS A 120 -4.87 11.73 -2.29
CA CYS A 120 -3.49 11.41 -1.92
C CYS A 120 -2.89 10.36 -2.86
N ALA A 121 -3.64 9.34 -3.26
CA ALA A 121 -3.17 8.32 -4.19
C ALA A 121 -2.84 8.90 -5.57
N ILE A 122 -3.68 9.77 -6.09
CA ILE A 122 -3.45 10.46 -7.38
C ILE A 122 -2.21 11.37 -7.28
N LEU A 123 -2.15 12.23 -6.27
CA LEU A 123 -1.05 13.18 -6.09
C LEU A 123 0.28 12.45 -5.80
N GLY A 124 0.24 11.41 -4.96
CA GLY A 124 1.39 10.56 -4.66
C GLY A 124 1.92 9.86 -5.91
N THR A 125 1.03 9.33 -6.76
CA THR A 125 1.40 8.71 -8.04
C THR A 125 2.10 9.72 -8.95
N ILE A 126 1.53 10.91 -9.11
CA ILE A 126 2.14 11.98 -9.92
C ILE A 126 3.53 12.35 -9.39
N SER A 127 3.66 12.45 -8.07
CA SER A 127 4.94 12.74 -7.41
C SER A 127 5.98 11.65 -7.68
N SER A 128 5.61 10.38 -7.48
CA SER A 128 6.51 9.23 -7.68
C SER A 128 6.96 9.10 -9.14
N LEU A 129 6.06 9.33 -10.10
CA LEU A 129 6.39 9.23 -11.52
C LEU A 129 7.28 10.39 -12.00
N ARG A 130 7.03 11.61 -11.50
CA ARG A 130 7.80 12.80 -11.91
C ARG A 130 9.21 12.81 -11.32
N LYS A 131 9.34 12.62 -10.01
CA LYS A 131 10.61 12.79 -9.30
C LYS A 131 10.72 11.84 -8.10
N LEU A 132 10.92 10.56 -8.39
CA LEU A 132 11.29 9.63 -7.34
C LEU A 132 12.68 10.02 -6.80
N ARG A 133 12.73 10.59 -5.62
CA ARG A 133 13.97 10.84 -4.90
C ARG A 133 14.34 9.57 -4.16
N ASP A 134 15.58 9.11 -4.35
CA ASP A 134 16.11 8.04 -3.53
C ASP A 134 15.98 8.45 -2.06
N HIS A 135 15.23 7.65 -1.29
CA HIS A 135 15.04 7.85 0.14
C HIS A 135 14.32 9.15 0.57
N SER A 136 13.20 9.51 -0.07
CA SER A 136 12.38 10.62 0.39
C SER A 136 11.67 10.29 1.72
N ASN A 137 11.98 11.04 2.79
CA ASN A 137 11.25 10.93 4.05
C ASN A 137 9.79 11.41 3.90
N LEU A 138 9.56 12.35 2.98
CA LEU A 138 8.23 12.88 2.70
C LEU A 138 7.29 11.80 2.19
N GLU A 139 7.76 10.93 1.29
CA GLU A 139 6.97 9.82 0.75
C GLU A 139 6.55 8.85 1.87
N THR A 140 7.49 8.46 2.73
CA THR A 140 7.20 7.62 3.89
C THR A 140 6.21 8.28 4.86
N LEU A 141 6.36 9.60 5.12
CA LEU A 141 5.44 10.35 5.96
C LEU A 141 4.04 10.43 5.34
N THR A 142 3.95 10.55 4.01
CA THR A 142 2.65 10.54 3.31
C THR A 142 1.96 9.19 3.45
N PHE A 143 2.68 8.08 3.28
CA PHE A 143 2.12 6.75 3.50
C PHE A 143 1.59 6.58 4.92
N ILE A 144 2.40 6.94 5.93
CA ILE A 144 2.01 6.85 7.34
C ILE A 144 0.79 7.75 7.60
N GLY A 145 0.79 8.99 7.10
CA GLY A 145 -0.33 9.93 7.27
C GLY A 145 -1.62 9.41 6.64
N MET A 146 -1.55 8.82 5.44
CA MET A 146 -2.70 8.17 4.82
C MET A 146 -3.20 7.00 5.67
N GLY A 147 -2.31 6.10 6.09
CA GLY A 147 -2.70 4.93 6.88
C GLY A 147 -3.30 5.30 8.24
N LEU A 148 -2.83 6.37 8.88
CA LEU A 148 -3.36 6.85 10.16
C LEU A 148 -4.61 7.72 10.03
N SER A 149 -5.01 8.12 8.82
CA SER A 149 -6.16 9.00 8.62
C SER A 149 -7.49 8.38 9.09
N VAL A 150 -7.57 7.05 9.21
CA VAL A 150 -8.74 6.36 9.80
C VAL A 150 -9.02 6.80 11.25
N LEU A 151 -7.99 7.26 11.97
CA LEU A 151 -8.13 7.69 13.36
C LEU A 151 -9.06 8.91 13.53
N VAL A 152 -9.17 9.78 12.51
CA VAL A 152 -10.10 10.92 12.56
C VAL A 152 -11.57 10.48 12.51
N ALA A 153 -11.85 9.32 11.92
CA ALA A 153 -13.18 8.71 11.85
C ALA A 153 -13.33 7.49 12.76
N PHE A 154 -12.40 7.31 13.73
CA PHE A 154 -12.38 6.11 14.58
C PHE A 154 -13.64 5.95 15.43
N LYS A 155 -14.15 7.06 16.00
CA LYS A 155 -15.37 7.00 16.80
C LYS A 155 -16.59 6.53 15.99
N PRO A 156 -17.00 7.18 14.86
CA PRO A 156 -18.09 6.68 14.05
C PRO A 156 -17.88 5.25 13.51
N LEU A 157 -16.62 4.85 13.28
CA LEU A 157 -16.29 3.50 12.88
C LEU A 157 -16.54 2.49 14.03
N ALA A 158 -16.07 2.80 15.24
CA ALA A 158 -16.24 1.96 16.42
C ALA A 158 -17.70 1.84 16.83
N ASP A 159 -18.50 2.91 16.69
CA ASP A 159 -19.93 2.91 17.00
C ASP A 159 -20.74 2.07 15.98
N SER A 160 -20.17 1.79 14.80
CA SER A 160 -20.88 1.11 13.69
C SER A 160 -20.45 -0.33 13.44
N LEU A 161 -19.36 -0.78 14.03
CA LEU A 161 -18.79 -2.10 13.81
C LEU A 161 -18.77 -2.95 15.08
N PRO A 162 -18.93 -4.29 14.94
CA PRO A 162 -18.71 -5.20 16.06
C PRO A 162 -17.24 -5.15 16.49
N ILE A 163 -17.02 -5.40 17.77
CA ILE A 163 -15.66 -5.37 18.37
C ILE A 163 -14.65 -6.26 17.64
N SER A 164 -15.09 -7.40 17.11
CA SER A 164 -14.23 -8.29 16.31
C SER A 164 -13.67 -7.61 15.08
N SER A 165 -14.47 -6.82 14.37
CA SER A 165 -14.01 -6.06 13.20
C SER A 165 -13.04 -4.95 13.59
N ILE A 166 -13.29 -4.27 14.71
CA ILE A 166 -12.37 -3.26 15.23
C ILE A 166 -11.02 -3.86 15.60
N ILE A 167 -11.00 -5.06 16.22
CA ILE A 167 -9.76 -5.77 16.54
C ILE A 167 -8.94 -6.05 15.26
N TRP A 168 -9.56 -6.48 14.16
CA TRP A 168 -8.87 -6.72 12.90
C TRP A 168 -8.33 -5.43 12.27
N ILE A 169 -9.09 -4.33 12.31
CA ILE A 169 -8.63 -3.02 11.82
C ILE A 169 -7.42 -2.52 12.63
N VAL A 170 -7.46 -2.67 13.95
CA VAL A 170 -6.34 -2.31 14.83
C VAL A 170 -5.12 -3.19 14.55
N ALA A 171 -5.32 -4.51 14.39
CA ALA A 171 -4.25 -5.45 14.06
C ALA A 171 -3.58 -5.09 12.72
N GLU A 172 -4.37 -4.77 11.68
CA GLU A 172 -3.86 -4.27 10.40
C GLU A 172 -3.04 -2.99 10.59
N GLY A 173 -3.54 -2.02 11.36
CA GLY A 173 -2.83 -0.78 11.66
C GLY A 173 -1.49 -1.01 12.36
N VAL A 174 -1.43 -1.94 13.33
CA VAL A 174 -0.19 -2.33 14.02
C VAL A 174 0.81 -2.96 13.05
N MET A 175 0.36 -3.89 12.20
CA MET A 175 1.21 -4.52 11.18
C MET A 175 1.74 -3.50 10.17
N TYR A 176 0.89 -2.56 9.75
CA TYR A 176 1.27 -1.47 8.85
C TYR A 176 2.34 -0.56 9.45
N ILE A 177 2.16 -0.10 10.69
CA ILE A 177 3.14 0.74 11.39
C ILE A 177 4.47 -0.03 11.58
N THR A 178 4.38 -1.31 11.96
CA THR A 178 5.55 -2.17 12.12
C THR A 178 6.33 -2.29 10.81
N GLY A 179 5.64 -2.53 9.70
CA GLY A 179 6.23 -2.56 8.36
C GLY A 179 6.90 -1.24 7.98
N ALA A 180 6.25 -0.10 8.25
CA ALA A 180 6.80 1.22 7.98
C ALA A 180 8.06 1.52 8.84
N LEU A 181 8.08 1.06 10.09
CA LEU A 181 9.26 1.15 10.96
C LEU A 181 10.42 0.33 10.42
N PHE A 182 10.21 -0.94 10.05
CA PHE A 182 11.25 -1.77 9.45
C PHE A 182 11.78 -1.17 8.16
N TYR A 183 10.90 -0.66 7.30
CA TYR A 183 11.30 0.05 6.09
C TYR A 183 12.18 1.27 6.40
N SER A 184 11.81 2.07 7.39
CA SER A 184 12.58 3.24 7.81
C SER A 184 13.94 2.88 8.42
N LEU A 185 14.03 1.81 9.23
CA LEU A 185 15.27 1.33 9.84
C LEU A 185 16.23 0.78 8.79
N ASN A 186 15.74 -0.04 7.88
CA ASN A 186 16.52 -0.59 6.77
C ASN A 186 17.11 0.54 5.90
N LYS A 187 16.31 1.56 5.59
CA LYS A 187 16.74 2.77 4.90
C LYS A 187 17.90 3.51 5.60
N ARG A 188 17.91 3.57 6.94
CA ARG A 188 19.00 4.17 7.72
C ARG A 188 20.30 3.35 7.61
N ARG A 189 20.19 2.03 7.65
CA ARG A 189 21.33 1.11 7.51
C ARG A 189 22.03 1.29 6.16
N TYR A 190 21.30 1.28 5.03
CA TYR A 190 21.89 1.51 3.72
C TYR A 190 22.55 2.88 3.59
N ARG A 191 21.98 3.92 4.17
CA ARG A 191 22.54 5.27 4.16
C ARG A 191 23.87 5.36 4.97
N SER A 192 24.02 4.58 6.02
CA SER A 192 25.27 4.50 6.81
C SER A 192 26.36 3.74 6.06
N GLU A 193 26.01 2.67 5.36
CA GLU A 193 26.95 1.89 4.53
C GLU A 193 27.43 2.69 3.31
N GLU A 194 26.57 3.42 2.62
CA GLU A 194 26.97 4.32 1.51
C GLU A 194 27.98 5.40 1.98
N ARG A 195 27.81 5.95 3.19
CA ARG A 195 28.76 6.92 3.75
C ARG A 195 30.09 6.30 4.13
N ARG A 196 30.12 5.02 4.45
CA ARG A 196 31.32 4.28 4.82
C ARG A 196 32.15 3.95 3.58
N VAL A 197 31.51 3.43 2.53
CA VAL A 197 32.15 3.09 1.25
C VAL A 197 32.59 4.33 0.46
N GLY A 198 31.96 5.48 0.65
CA GLY A 198 32.37 6.73 -0.01
C GLY A 198 33.52 7.49 0.67
N LYS A 199 34.07 6.94 1.76
CA LYS A 199 35.22 7.50 2.50
C LYS A 199 36.51 6.67 2.33
N GLU A 200 36.43 5.54 1.67
CA GLU A 200 37.58 4.73 1.20
C GLU A 200 37.86 5.05 -0.29
#